data_9cb5277217dccf0844ff1e15b16a2a16
#
_entry.id   9cb5277217dccf0844ff1e15b16a2a16
#
_cell.length_a   1.000
_cell.length_b   1.000
_cell.length_c   1.000
_cell.angle_alpha   90.00
_cell.angle_beta   90.00
_cell.angle_gamma   90.00
#
_symmetry.space_group_name_H-M   'P 1'
#
loop_
_entity.id
_entity.type
_entity.pdbx_description
1 polymer ?
#
loop_
_entity_poly.entity_id
_entity_poly.type
_entity_poly.pdbx_seq_one_letter_code
_entity_poly.pdbx_strand_id
1 'polypeptide(L)'
;MQEKKGYSLYSNFKYVFEELKKFSMSSVLISFMEVPAKVIVALITVYTPKIVLDAIQKPAAMKEFILTIIEVTILLAFMFILELYAHNTAEHCANAFILTHMHCIWLNKAADMDYEAFTSESGKQKAEKAREALESGSREGVGTYFPRFVTMLINTAGFVSYSAVIVNLNLLIVPILLIFYLLNLGGALYVERVKKAAKDDIAKANRKLNYIAYRIRGLDIGKDIRLYSMAGWLRAMAFKAKKENIQIQTKVADRQFIVNLINIVLVFARDGGAYAYLIYMVLHNNITIGDFALYFAAITGLGDWFAQLAVSIGEMAEANNYVTDFRDFVDIPDSLSREGTKRLPGPEDAVSIRLENVSYAYDTAKGNVLEGINLQIKAGEKLAIVGSNGAGKTTLIKIICGLLRASEGNVSVNDVEINQFARDDYYELFSAVFQDSGVLPVSIADNIALNMGGHKDYKRIEECISLAGLTEKIKSLPSGLETNLVRYISENGTEFSGGEIQKLLLARALYKNAPVIILDEPTAALDPIAESRIYQSYNELTRGRTAIFISHRLSSTRFCDRIILLDDKGIAETGNHDELMAKNKKYAEMFRIQSQYYTD
;
A
#
# COMPACT_ATOMS: atom_id res chain seq x y z
N MET A 1 1.83 6.05 -22.59
CA MET A 1 1.72 4.63 -22.21
C MET A 1 3.14 4.11 -21.99
N GLN A 2 3.65 4.18 -20.74
CA GLN A 2 4.89 3.50 -20.38
C GLN A 2 4.58 2.00 -20.36
N GLU A 3 5.38 1.23 -21.13
CA GLU A 3 5.32 -0.23 -21.12
C GLU A 3 5.39 -0.74 -19.68
N LYS A 4 4.38 -1.53 -19.28
CA LYS A 4 4.45 -2.32 -18.06
C LYS A 4 5.72 -3.16 -18.14
N LYS A 5 6.78 -2.79 -17.45
CA LYS A 5 7.87 -3.71 -17.10
C LYS A 5 7.26 -4.79 -16.20
N GLY A 6 6.62 -5.77 -16.80
CA GLY A 6 6.11 -6.91 -16.07
C GLY A 6 7.29 -7.70 -15.52
N TYR A 7 7.39 -7.78 -14.19
CA TYR A 7 8.39 -8.65 -13.57
C TYR A 7 8.10 -10.10 -13.95
N SER A 8 9.14 -10.84 -14.39
CA SER A 8 9.00 -12.26 -14.68
C SER A 8 8.76 -13.06 -13.39
N LEU A 9 8.13 -14.23 -13.50
CA LEU A 9 7.97 -15.17 -12.38
C LEU A 9 9.30 -15.43 -11.65
N TYR A 10 10.38 -15.61 -12.39
CA TYR A 10 11.72 -15.83 -11.83
C TYR A 10 12.24 -14.60 -11.08
N SER A 11 12.02 -13.38 -11.60
CA SER A 11 12.43 -12.13 -10.94
C SER A 11 11.69 -11.95 -9.61
N ASN A 12 10.37 -12.22 -9.59
CA ASN A 12 9.56 -12.14 -8.38
C ASN A 12 9.92 -13.23 -7.37
N PHE A 13 10.19 -14.46 -7.85
CA PHE A 13 10.69 -15.54 -6.99
C PHE A 13 12.01 -15.15 -6.32
N LYS A 14 12.97 -14.68 -7.09
CA LYS A 14 14.27 -14.23 -6.57
C LYS A 14 14.09 -13.13 -5.51
N TYR A 15 13.26 -12.13 -5.80
CA TYR A 15 12.99 -11.03 -4.88
C TYR A 15 12.39 -11.53 -3.55
N VAL A 16 11.29 -12.30 -3.60
CA VAL A 16 10.63 -12.81 -2.39
C VAL A 16 11.56 -13.74 -1.61
N PHE A 17 12.33 -14.58 -2.30
CA PHE A 17 13.26 -15.51 -1.66
C PHE A 17 14.42 -14.78 -0.98
N GLU A 18 14.99 -13.72 -1.58
CA GLU A 18 16.02 -12.89 -0.97
C GLU A 18 15.51 -12.17 0.28
N GLU A 19 14.29 -11.64 0.24
CA GLU A 19 13.68 -10.98 1.40
C GLU A 19 13.34 -11.97 2.52
N LEU A 20 12.80 -13.15 2.18
CA LEU A 20 12.58 -14.24 3.14
C LEU A 20 13.88 -14.74 3.78
N LYS A 21 14.95 -14.85 3.00
CA LYS A 21 16.27 -15.25 3.51
C LYS A 21 16.79 -14.25 4.55
N LYS A 22 16.60 -12.95 4.33
CA LYS A 22 16.94 -11.91 5.30
C LYS A 22 16.10 -12.03 6.58
N PHE A 23 14.83 -12.43 6.43
CA PHE A 23 13.91 -12.55 7.54
C PHE A 23 14.14 -13.82 8.37
N SER A 24 14.10 -15.02 7.78
CA SER A 24 14.31 -16.30 8.47
C SER A 24 14.68 -17.43 7.53
N MET A 25 15.97 -17.70 7.35
CA MET A 25 16.44 -18.83 6.53
C MET A 25 16.07 -20.19 7.10
N SER A 26 16.02 -20.34 8.41
CA SER A 26 15.63 -21.60 9.07
C SER A 26 14.19 -22.00 8.74
N SER A 27 13.27 -21.06 8.79
CA SER A 27 11.86 -21.30 8.46
C SER A 27 11.68 -21.69 7.00
N VAL A 28 12.45 -21.09 6.10
CA VAL A 28 12.46 -21.46 4.67
C VAL A 28 12.90 -22.92 4.48
N LEU A 29 13.99 -23.33 5.14
CA LEU A 29 14.49 -24.71 5.04
C LEU A 29 13.49 -25.72 5.60
N ILE A 30 12.88 -25.43 6.75
CA ILE A 30 11.85 -26.28 7.35
C ILE A 30 10.64 -26.42 6.41
N SER A 31 10.21 -25.32 5.77
CA SER A 31 9.09 -25.36 4.83
C SER A 31 9.35 -26.30 3.63
N PHE A 32 10.59 -26.36 3.15
CA PHE A 32 10.93 -27.32 2.08
C PHE A 32 10.85 -28.78 2.52
N MET A 33 10.96 -29.08 3.81
CA MET A 33 10.80 -30.45 4.33
C MET A 33 9.34 -30.97 4.18
N GLU A 34 8.38 -30.06 4.02
CA GLU A 34 6.98 -30.43 3.74
C GLU A 34 6.87 -31.25 2.44
N VAL A 35 7.68 -30.92 1.41
CA VAL A 35 7.61 -31.59 0.10
C VAL A 35 7.86 -33.12 0.21
N PRO A 36 9.01 -33.60 0.71
CA PRO A 36 9.22 -35.02 0.85
C PRO A 36 8.29 -35.65 1.88
N ALA A 37 7.97 -34.96 2.99
CA ALA A 37 7.11 -35.53 4.02
C ALA A 37 5.72 -35.83 3.48
N LYS A 38 5.07 -34.92 2.79
CA LYS A 38 3.72 -35.06 2.23
C LYS A 38 3.66 -36.15 1.13
N VAL A 39 4.67 -36.17 0.25
CA VAL A 39 4.76 -37.21 -0.80
C VAL A 39 4.96 -38.61 -0.21
N ILE A 40 5.80 -38.72 0.81
CA ILE A 40 6.04 -40.01 1.49
C ILE A 40 4.77 -40.48 2.21
N VAL A 41 4.08 -39.60 2.94
CA VAL A 41 2.78 -39.92 3.57
C VAL A 41 1.79 -40.45 2.54
N ALA A 42 1.66 -39.75 1.40
CA ALA A 42 0.77 -40.18 0.33
C ALA A 42 1.14 -41.54 -0.27
N LEU A 43 2.44 -41.82 -0.52
CA LEU A 43 2.91 -43.08 -1.01
C LEU A 43 2.66 -44.22 -0.01
N ILE A 44 3.00 -44.02 1.26
CA ILE A 44 2.73 -45.02 2.32
C ILE A 44 1.24 -45.36 2.34
N THR A 45 0.38 -44.35 2.28
CA THR A 45 -1.08 -44.51 2.30
C THR A 45 -1.57 -45.38 1.13
N VAL A 46 -1.00 -45.21 -0.08
CA VAL A 46 -1.36 -46.00 -1.27
C VAL A 46 -0.81 -47.44 -1.20
N TYR A 47 0.39 -47.62 -0.63
CA TYR A 47 0.99 -48.97 -0.50
C TYR A 47 0.42 -49.80 0.68
N THR A 48 -0.12 -49.14 1.72
CA THR A 48 -0.64 -49.83 2.92
C THR A 48 -1.69 -50.90 2.60
N PRO A 49 -2.74 -50.69 1.76
CA PRO A 49 -3.69 -51.73 1.42
C PRO A 49 -3.05 -52.96 0.77
N LYS A 50 -2.05 -52.76 -0.11
CA LYS A 50 -1.30 -53.88 -0.73
C LYS A 50 -0.56 -54.68 0.32
N ILE A 51 0.21 -54.01 1.20
CA ILE A 51 0.99 -54.66 2.26
C ILE A 51 0.08 -55.51 3.15
N VAL A 52 -1.07 -54.95 3.54
CA VAL A 52 -2.05 -55.66 4.39
C VAL A 52 -2.65 -56.89 3.65
N LEU A 53 -3.10 -56.72 2.40
CA LEU A 53 -3.74 -57.77 1.63
C LEU A 53 -2.74 -58.89 1.27
N ASP A 54 -1.52 -58.59 0.88
CA ASP A 54 -0.48 -59.55 0.58
C ASP A 54 -0.06 -60.34 1.84
N ALA A 55 -0.05 -59.68 3.02
CA ALA A 55 0.25 -60.32 4.29
C ALA A 55 -0.87 -61.29 4.74
N ILE A 56 -2.15 -60.96 4.47
CA ILE A 56 -3.30 -61.83 4.77
C ILE A 56 -3.28 -63.09 3.88
N GLN A 57 -2.83 -62.97 2.62
CA GLN A 57 -2.79 -64.09 1.67
C GLN A 57 -1.63 -65.06 1.92
N LYS A 58 -0.57 -64.62 2.58
CA LYS A 58 0.57 -65.48 2.94
C LYS A 58 0.33 -66.08 4.32
N PRO A 59 0.68 -67.38 4.55
CA PRO A 59 0.61 -67.97 5.88
C PRO A 59 1.76 -67.45 6.76
N ALA A 60 1.85 -66.16 6.92
CA ALA A 60 2.81 -65.52 7.81
C ALA A 60 2.38 -65.69 9.27
N ALA A 61 3.37 -65.81 10.18
CA ALA A 61 3.06 -65.84 11.60
C ALA A 61 2.36 -64.52 12.00
N MET A 62 1.26 -64.62 12.73
CA MET A 62 0.49 -63.45 13.22
C MET A 62 1.39 -62.35 13.81
N LYS A 63 2.51 -62.75 14.40
CA LYS A 63 3.51 -61.81 14.97
C LYS A 63 4.19 -60.96 13.91
N GLU A 64 4.55 -61.50 12.77
CA GLU A 64 5.19 -60.75 11.67
C GLU A 64 4.21 -59.75 11.04
N PHE A 65 2.95 -60.17 10.86
CA PHE A 65 1.89 -59.27 10.39
C PHE A 65 1.68 -58.07 11.31
N ILE A 66 1.55 -58.32 12.64
CA ILE A 66 1.38 -57.25 13.63
C ILE A 66 2.59 -56.31 13.64
N LEU A 67 3.83 -56.84 13.57
CA LEU A 67 5.05 -56.04 13.50
C LEU A 67 5.05 -55.11 12.27
N THR A 68 4.74 -55.64 11.08
CA THR A 68 4.68 -54.82 9.85
C THR A 68 3.66 -53.70 9.96
N ILE A 69 2.47 -53.96 10.51
CA ILE A 69 1.47 -52.91 10.73
C ILE A 69 1.97 -51.84 11.70
N ILE A 70 2.62 -52.26 12.79
CA ILE A 70 3.18 -51.32 13.78
C ILE A 70 4.25 -50.44 13.12
N GLU A 71 5.20 -51.03 12.35
CA GLU A 71 6.26 -50.31 11.65
C GLU A 71 5.69 -49.28 10.67
N VAL A 72 4.74 -49.68 9.82
CA VAL A 72 4.08 -48.76 8.87
C VAL A 72 3.35 -47.66 9.59
N THR A 73 2.65 -47.97 10.69
CA THR A 73 1.89 -46.98 11.48
C THR A 73 2.83 -45.94 12.16
N ILE A 74 3.95 -46.44 12.73
CA ILE A 74 4.96 -45.55 13.35
C ILE A 74 5.59 -44.64 12.29
N LEU A 75 5.97 -45.17 11.15
CA LEU A 75 6.55 -44.39 10.06
C LEU A 75 5.59 -43.35 9.53
N LEU A 76 4.31 -43.73 9.34
CA LEU A 76 3.26 -42.81 8.88
C LEU A 76 3.01 -41.69 9.90
N ALA A 77 2.92 -42.03 11.19
CA ALA A 77 2.75 -41.07 12.25
C ALA A 77 3.94 -40.07 12.34
N PHE A 78 5.16 -40.57 12.23
CA PHE A 78 6.36 -39.75 12.22
C PHE A 78 6.36 -38.77 11.04
N MET A 79 6.09 -39.25 9.83
CA MET A 79 6.06 -38.41 8.64
C MET A 79 4.92 -37.41 8.67
N PHE A 80 3.75 -37.80 9.20
CA PHE A 80 2.62 -36.87 9.36
C PHE A 80 2.92 -35.75 10.37
N ILE A 81 3.58 -36.06 11.49
CA ILE A 81 4.04 -35.04 12.46
C ILE A 81 5.03 -34.10 11.80
N LEU A 82 5.97 -34.64 11.00
CA LEU A 82 6.95 -33.81 10.29
C LEU A 82 6.28 -32.90 9.26
N GLU A 83 5.31 -33.41 8.48
CA GLU A 83 4.50 -32.64 7.54
C GLU A 83 3.77 -31.50 8.27
N LEU A 84 3.07 -31.82 9.36
CA LEU A 84 2.29 -30.84 10.13
C LEU A 84 3.19 -29.75 10.72
N TYR A 85 4.35 -30.12 11.25
CA TYR A 85 5.32 -29.17 11.79
C TYR A 85 5.86 -28.23 10.70
N ALA A 86 6.24 -28.79 9.55
CA ALA A 86 6.76 -28.01 8.42
C ALA A 86 5.68 -27.05 7.85
N HIS A 87 4.46 -27.54 7.68
CA HIS A 87 3.31 -26.76 7.21
C HIS A 87 2.99 -25.59 8.14
N ASN A 88 2.84 -25.84 9.44
CA ASN A 88 2.56 -24.78 10.42
C ASN A 88 3.70 -23.76 10.48
N THR A 89 4.95 -24.21 10.39
CA THR A 89 6.11 -23.30 10.37
C THR A 89 6.08 -22.41 9.13
N ALA A 90 5.73 -22.95 7.95
CA ALA A 90 5.59 -22.21 6.71
C ALA A 90 4.49 -21.12 6.82
N GLU A 91 3.34 -21.49 7.37
CA GLU A 91 2.21 -20.57 7.51
C GLU A 91 2.48 -19.43 8.51
N HIS A 92 3.06 -19.76 9.68
CA HIS A 92 3.45 -18.76 10.67
C HIS A 92 4.56 -17.84 10.16
N CYS A 93 5.55 -18.39 9.46
CA CYS A 93 6.61 -17.59 8.84
C CYS A 93 6.05 -16.64 7.80
N ALA A 94 5.16 -17.09 6.92
CA ALA A 94 4.53 -16.25 5.91
C ALA A 94 3.74 -15.09 6.54
N ASN A 95 2.97 -15.36 7.59
CA ASN A 95 2.22 -14.33 8.30
C ASN A 95 3.14 -13.31 8.99
N ALA A 96 4.16 -13.77 9.71
CA ALA A 96 5.13 -12.90 10.36
C ALA A 96 5.93 -12.07 9.34
N PHE A 97 6.32 -12.67 8.22
CA PHE A 97 7.03 -12.02 7.12
C PHE A 97 6.24 -10.84 6.55
N ILE A 98 4.92 -11.02 6.32
CA ILE A 98 4.05 -9.94 5.85
C ILE A 98 3.95 -8.85 6.91
N LEU A 99 3.50 -9.22 8.12
CA LEU A 99 3.13 -8.26 9.16
C LEU A 99 4.30 -7.42 9.67
N THR A 100 5.51 -7.95 9.62
CA THR A 100 6.68 -7.23 10.12
C THR A 100 7.59 -6.75 9.00
N HIS A 101 8.09 -7.65 8.15
CA HIS A 101 9.13 -7.31 7.17
C HIS A 101 8.59 -6.54 5.97
N MET A 102 7.58 -7.10 5.29
CA MET A 102 7.05 -6.47 4.07
C MET A 102 6.30 -5.16 4.33
N HIS A 103 5.56 -5.09 5.45
CA HIS A 103 4.96 -3.83 5.88
C HIS A 103 6.00 -2.76 6.21
N CYS A 104 7.12 -3.12 6.85
CA CYS A 104 8.22 -2.17 7.08
C CYS A 104 8.82 -1.65 5.77
N ILE A 105 9.02 -2.52 4.77
CA ILE A 105 9.51 -2.08 3.44
C ILE A 105 8.53 -1.09 2.82
N TRP A 106 7.23 -1.39 2.86
CA TRP A 106 6.19 -0.50 2.33
C TRP A 106 6.14 0.83 3.07
N LEU A 107 6.14 0.80 4.42
CA LEU A 107 6.10 2.01 5.26
C LEU A 107 7.33 2.88 5.03
N ASN A 108 8.53 2.28 5.00
CA ASN A 108 9.76 3.02 4.74
C ASN A 108 9.73 3.68 3.36
N LYS A 109 9.28 2.94 2.32
CA LYS A 109 9.14 3.54 0.98
C LYS A 109 8.10 4.66 0.96
N ALA A 110 6.93 4.45 1.55
CA ALA A 110 5.87 5.46 1.61
C ALA A 110 6.28 6.73 2.36
N ALA A 111 7.08 6.59 3.43
CA ALA A 111 7.56 7.70 4.23
C ALA A 111 8.70 8.48 3.57
N ASP A 112 9.53 7.80 2.77
CA ASP A 112 10.82 8.31 2.33
C ASP A 112 10.93 8.57 0.81
N MET A 113 9.92 8.20 0.03
CA MET A 113 9.89 8.52 -1.41
C MET A 113 9.56 9.99 -1.68
N ASP A 114 9.87 10.46 -2.88
CA ASP A 114 9.55 11.82 -3.28
C ASP A 114 8.06 12.14 -3.15
N TYR A 115 7.77 13.31 -2.56
CA TYR A 115 6.39 13.77 -2.33
C TYR A 115 5.57 13.82 -3.63
N GLU A 116 6.15 14.29 -4.74
CA GLU A 116 5.48 14.36 -6.03
C GLU A 116 5.10 12.98 -6.55
N ALA A 117 6.03 12.02 -6.47
CA ALA A 117 5.78 10.63 -6.88
C ALA A 117 4.65 10.00 -6.07
N PHE A 118 4.65 10.20 -4.73
CA PHE A 118 3.63 9.67 -3.83
C PHE A 118 2.25 10.31 -4.04
N THR A 119 2.21 11.64 -4.26
CA THR A 119 0.94 12.38 -4.40
C THR A 119 0.33 12.32 -5.80
N SER A 120 1.11 11.89 -6.81
CA SER A 120 0.62 11.67 -8.17
C SER A 120 -0.51 10.63 -8.22
N GLU A 121 -1.41 10.73 -9.19
CA GLU A 121 -2.50 9.75 -9.37
C GLU A 121 -1.95 8.34 -9.57
N SER A 122 -0.89 8.18 -10.35
CA SER A 122 -0.20 6.90 -10.56
C SER A 122 0.44 6.38 -9.28
N GLY A 123 1.11 7.24 -8.51
CA GLY A 123 1.74 6.87 -7.24
C GLY A 123 0.72 6.41 -6.20
N LYS A 124 -0.39 7.15 -6.04
CA LYS A 124 -1.50 6.76 -5.17
C LYS A 124 -2.11 5.42 -5.54
N GLN A 125 -2.32 5.18 -6.84
CA GLN A 125 -2.85 3.90 -7.31
C GLN A 125 -1.89 2.74 -7.05
N LYS A 126 -0.57 2.94 -7.25
CA LYS A 126 0.46 1.93 -6.96
C LYS A 126 0.58 1.67 -5.46
N ALA A 127 0.58 2.72 -4.64
CA ALA A 127 0.62 2.60 -3.18
C ALA A 127 -0.58 1.82 -2.64
N GLU A 128 -1.79 2.10 -3.16
CA GLU A 128 -3.02 1.39 -2.76
C GLU A 128 -2.98 -0.08 -3.18
N LYS A 129 -2.55 -0.41 -4.41
CA LYS A 129 -2.39 -1.80 -4.85
C LYS A 129 -1.36 -2.56 -4.03
N ALA A 130 -0.22 -1.91 -3.71
CA ALA A 130 0.79 -2.51 -2.85
C ALA A 130 0.26 -2.75 -1.43
N ARG A 131 -0.55 -1.82 -0.91
CA ARG A 131 -1.24 -1.97 0.39
C ARG A 131 -2.24 -3.13 0.34
N GLU A 132 -3.09 -3.19 -0.68
CA GLU A 132 -4.01 -4.33 -0.88
C GLU A 132 -3.26 -5.65 -0.95
N ALA A 133 -2.11 -5.70 -1.64
CA ALA A 133 -1.27 -6.89 -1.72
C ALA A 133 -0.70 -7.33 -0.36
N LEU A 134 -0.55 -6.44 0.61
CA LEU A 134 -0.14 -6.75 1.98
C LEU A 134 -1.33 -7.09 2.90
N GLU A 135 -2.44 -6.36 2.79
CA GLU A 135 -3.60 -6.45 3.68
C GLU A 135 -4.59 -7.58 3.33
N SER A 136 -4.44 -8.21 2.15
CA SER A 136 -5.32 -9.31 1.70
C SER A 136 -5.27 -10.55 2.62
N GLY A 137 -4.41 -10.55 3.63
CA GLY A 137 -4.34 -11.56 4.68
C GLY A 137 -3.50 -12.78 4.33
N SER A 138 -3.62 -13.83 5.15
CA SER A 138 -2.84 -15.07 5.03
C SER A 138 -3.24 -15.96 3.84
N ARG A 139 -4.39 -15.70 3.22
CA ARG A 139 -4.91 -16.52 2.10
C ARG A 139 -4.68 -15.89 0.74
N GLU A 140 -4.42 -14.62 0.67
CA GLU A 140 -4.19 -13.84 -0.54
C GLU A 140 -3.05 -12.84 -0.29
N GLY A 141 -2.41 -12.33 -1.35
CA GLY A 141 -1.36 -11.32 -1.22
C GLY A 141 0.07 -11.86 -1.33
N VAL A 142 1.04 -10.99 -1.06
CA VAL A 142 2.48 -11.25 -1.24
C VAL A 142 2.97 -12.42 -0.39
N GLY A 143 2.45 -12.58 0.83
CA GLY A 143 2.89 -13.63 1.74
C GLY A 143 2.54 -15.04 1.30
N THR A 144 1.56 -15.19 0.42
CA THR A 144 1.17 -16.50 -0.10
C THR A 144 2.12 -17.01 -1.19
N TYR A 145 3.00 -16.17 -1.72
CA TYR A 145 3.87 -16.52 -2.84
C TYR A 145 4.75 -17.74 -2.54
N PHE A 146 5.45 -17.72 -1.42
CA PHE A 146 6.35 -18.81 -1.05
C PHE A 146 5.60 -20.10 -0.65
N PRO A 147 4.57 -20.07 0.21
CA PRO A 147 3.74 -21.25 0.47
C PRO A 147 3.13 -21.87 -0.78
N ARG A 148 2.60 -21.08 -1.71
CA ARG A 148 2.04 -21.55 -2.99
C ARG A 148 3.12 -22.17 -3.89
N PHE A 149 4.33 -21.64 -3.87
CA PHE A 149 5.47 -22.25 -4.56
C PHE A 149 5.81 -23.64 -3.97
N VAL A 150 5.86 -23.77 -2.65
CA VAL A 150 6.07 -25.08 -1.97
C VAL A 150 4.94 -26.04 -2.32
N THR A 151 3.67 -25.60 -2.28
CA THR A 151 2.51 -26.41 -2.67
C THR A 151 2.60 -26.86 -4.12
N MET A 152 3.04 -26.01 -5.04
CA MET A 152 3.26 -26.41 -6.44
C MET A 152 4.35 -27.48 -6.56
N LEU A 153 5.43 -27.40 -5.79
CA LEU A 153 6.47 -28.44 -5.74
C LEU A 153 5.93 -29.76 -5.18
N ILE A 154 5.13 -29.71 -4.11
CA ILE A 154 4.47 -30.88 -3.52
C ILE A 154 3.59 -31.59 -4.57
N ASN A 155 2.73 -30.81 -5.25
CA ASN A 155 1.81 -31.36 -6.24
C ASN A 155 2.56 -31.93 -7.44
N THR A 156 3.66 -31.30 -7.86
CA THR A 156 4.52 -31.82 -8.93
C THR A 156 5.20 -33.13 -8.52
N ALA A 157 5.79 -33.17 -7.32
CA ALA A 157 6.47 -34.35 -6.81
C ALA A 157 5.48 -35.52 -6.58
N GLY A 158 4.28 -35.22 -6.06
CA GLY A 158 3.20 -36.20 -5.90
C GLY A 158 2.75 -36.79 -7.24
N PHE A 159 2.50 -35.93 -8.23
CA PHE A 159 2.14 -36.38 -9.59
C PHE A 159 3.20 -37.29 -10.22
N VAL A 160 4.49 -36.91 -10.13
CA VAL A 160 5.59 -37.72 -10.64
C VAL A 160 5.69 -39.06 -9.92
N SER A 161 5.57 -39.06 -8.59
CA SER A 161 5.67 -40.29 -7.77
C SER A 161 4.54 -41.28 -8.05
N TYR A 162 3.29 -40.78 -8.17
CA TYR A 162 2.14 -41.64 -8.50
C TYR A 162 2.20 -42.14 -9.96
N SER A 163 2.67 -41.30 -10.88
CA SER A 163 2.92 -41.73 -12.26
C SER A 163 3.95 -42.87 -12.31
N ALA A 164 5.02 -42.78 -11.53
CA ALA A 164 6.05 -43.85 -11.45
C ALA A 164 5.47 -45.18 -10.93
N VAL A 165 4.54 -45.13 -9.95
CA VAL A 165 3.84 -46.31 -9.46
C VAL A 165 3.01 -46.97 -10.59
N ILE A 166 2.26 -46.15 -11.37
CA ILE A 166 1.38 -46.67 -12.43
C ILE A 166 2.16 -47.22 -13.63
N VAL A 167 3.31 -46.64 -13.97
CA VAL A 167 4.19 -47.09 -15.05
C VAL A 167 4.61 -48.57 -14.85
N ASN A 168 4.78 -49.03 -13.60
CA ASN A 168 5.09 -50.40 -13.29
C ASN A 168 3.96 -51.41 -13.68
N LEU A 169 2.71 -50.95 -13.80
CA LEU A 169 1.60 -51.77 -14.30
C LEU A 169 1.59 -51.79 -15.83
N ASN A 170 1.53 -50.65 -16.46
CA ASN A 170 1.55 -50.49 -17.91
C ASN A 170 1.87 -49.05 -18.30
N LEU A 171 2.90 -48.86 -19.12
CA LEU A 171 3.36 -47.55 -19.58
C LEU A 171 2.26 -46.75 -20.33
N LEU A 172 1.32 -47.46 -21.03
CA LEU A 172 0.27 -46.80 -21.81
C LEU A 172 -0.86 -46.17 -20.97
N ILE A 173 -0.99 -46.58 -19.71
CA ILE A 173 -2.07 -46.05 -18.85
C ILE A 173 -1.86 -44.57 -18.55
N VAL A 174 -0.62 -44.14 -18.27
CA VAL A 174 -0.33 -42.72 -17.92
C VAL A 174 -0.76 -41.75 -19.02
N PRO A 175 -0.40 -41.95 -20.32
CA PRO A 175 -0.88 -41.05 -21.37
C PRO A 175 -2.40 -41.08 -21.58
N ILE A 176 -3.06 -42.22 -21.37
CA ILE A 176 -4.53 -42.30 -21.44
C ILE A 176 -5.15 -41.43 -20.31
N LEU A 177 -4.67 -41.60 -19.10
CA LEU A 177 -5.13 -40.77 -17.96
C LEU A 177 -4.88 -39.27 -18.19
N LEU A 178 -3.72 -38.91 -18.78
CA LEU A 178 -3.40 -37.54 -19.12
C LEU A 178 -4.45 -36.92 -20.06
N ILE A 179 -5.01 -37.67 -21.02
CA ILE A 179 -6.07 -37.16 -21.89
C ILE A 179 -7.30 -36.74 -21.07
N PHE A 180 -7.75 -37.58 -20.14
CA PHE A 180 -8.87 -37.24 -19.25
C PHE A 180 -8.58 -36.04 -18.39
N TYR A 181 -7.36 -35.90 -17.87
CA TYR A 181 -6.96 -34.73 -17.05
C TYR A 181 -6.88 -33.45 -17.88
N LEU A 182 -6.37 -33.51 -19.12
CA LEU A 182 -6.34 -32.38 -20.03
C LEU A 182 -7.75 -31.93 -20.43
N LEU A 183 -8.71 -32.82 -20.60
CA LEU A 183 -10.10 -32.48 -20.82
C LEU A 183 -10.70 -31.75 -19.61
N ASN A 184 -10.44 -32.26 -18.40
CA ASN A 184 -10.85 -31.60 -17.15
C ASN A 184 -10.21 -30.22 -17.00
N LEU A 185 -8.92 -30.09 -17.30
CA LEU A 185 -8.22 -28.80 -17.29
C LEU A 185 -8.82 -27.81 -18.29
N GLY A 186 -9.21 -28.29 -19.50
CA GLY A 186 -9.91 -27.46 -20.49
C GLY A 186 -11.20 -26.86 -19.95
N GLY A 187 -11.97 -27.64 -19.20
CA GLY A 187 -13.17 -27.16 -18.50
C GLY A 187 -12.86 -26.12 -17.43
N ALA A 188 -11.85 -26.35 -16.61
CA ALA A 188 -11.42 -25.40 -15.59
C ALA A 188 -10.93 -24.07 -16.19
N LEU A 189 -10.13 -24.13 -17.26
CA LEU A 189 -9.65 -22.94 -17.98
C LEU A 189 -10.79 -22.14 -18.63
N TYR A 190 -11.84 -22.84 -19.13
CA TYR A 190 -13.02 -22.18 -19.64
C TYR A 190 -13.73 -21.39 -18.52
N VAL A 191 -13.95 -21.99 -17.35
CA VAL A 191 -14.58 -21.32 -16.21
C VAL A 191 -13.74 -20.11 -15.77
N GLU A 192 -12.41 -20.26 -15.74
CA GLU A 192 -11.51 -19.17 -15.38
C GLU A 192 -11.59 -17.98 -16.37
N ARG A 193 -11.71 -18.26 -17.67
CA ARG A 193 -11.96 -17.21 -18.67
C ARG A 193 -13.28 -16.47 -18.42
N VAL A 194 -14.34 -17.21 -18.07
CA VAL A 194 -15.63 -16.62 -17.72
C VAL A 194 -15.53 -15.75 -16.47
N LYS A 195 -14.86 -16.23 -15.43
CA LYS A 195 -14.59 -15.44 -14.20
C LYS A 195 -13.82 -14.17 -14.50
N LYS A 196 -12.75 -14.28 -15.31
CA LYS A 196 -11.92 -13.13 -15.70
C LYS A 196 -12.71 -12.10 -16.51
N ALA A 197 -13.57 -12.53 -17.42
CA ALA A 197 -14.44 -11.63 -18.16
C ALA A 197 -15.47 -10.90 -17.26
N ALA A 198 -15.92 -11.55 -16.18
CA ALA A 198 -16.86 -10.96 -15.22
C ALA A 198 -16.17 -10.08 -14.17
N LYS A 199 -14.84 -10.16 -14.01
CA LYS A 199 -14.07 -9.52 -12.93
C LYS A 199 -14.28 -8.00 -12.88
N ASP A 200 -14.23 -7.32 -14.02
CA ASP A 200 -14.38 -5.86 -14.08
C ASP A 200 -15.80 -5.41 -13.69
N ASP A 201 -16.82 -6.16 -14.07
CA ASP A 201 -18.20 -5.85 -13.72
C ASP A 201 -18.48 -6.12 -12.24
N ILE A 202 -17.94 -7.21 -11.69
CA ILE A 202 -17.98 -7.50 -10.25
C ILE A 202 -17.24 -6.39 -9.48
N ALA A 203 -16.06 -5.98 -9.94
CA ALA A 203 -15.29 -4.92 -9.32
C ALA A 203 -16.01 -3.57 -9.34
N LYS A 204 -16.74 -3.23 -10.43
CA LYS A 204 -17.57 -2.01 -10.48
C LYS A 204 -18.72 -2.07 -9.48
N ALA A 205 -19.43 -3.20 -9.40
CA ALA A 205 -20.53 -3.39 -8.46
C ALA A 205 -20.04 -3.33 -7.00
N ASN A 206 -18.90 -3.96 -6.70
CA ASN A 206 -18.28 -3.94 -5.38
C ASN A 206 -17.79 -2.54 -5.00
N ARG A 207 -17.13 -1.79 -5.89
CA ARG A 207 -16.69 -0.40 -5.61
C ARG A 207 -17.87 0.47 -5.21
N LYS A 208 -19.01 0.35 -5.93
CA LYS A 208 -20.23 1.10 -5.60
C LYS A 208 -20.77 0.73 -4.22
N LEU A 209 -20.81 -0.57 -3.90
CA LEU A 209 -21.26 -1.06 -2.60
C LEU A 209 -20.32 -0.61 -1.46
N ASN A 210 -19.02 -0.75 -1.67
CA ASN A 210 -18.01 -0.37 -0.69
C ASN A 210 -18.00 1.15 -0.43
N TYR A 211 -18.16 1.97 -1.49
CA TYR A 211 -18.29 3.42 -1.34
C TYR A 211 -19.51 3.80 -0.49
N ILE A 212 -20.67 3.19 -0.73
CA ILE A 212 -21.88 3.42 0.07
C ILE A 212 -21.65 2.98 1.52
N ALA A 213 -21.07 1.80 1.74
CA ALA A 213 -20.79 1.26 3.06
C ALA A 213 -19.77 2.14 3.84
N TYR A 214 -18.73 2.61 3.16
CA TYR A 214 -17.72 3.52 3.73
C TYR A 214 -18.37 4.83 4.16
N ARG A 215 -19.20 5.44 3.30
CA ARG A 215 -19.91 6.69 3.63
C ARG A 215 -20.89 6.54 4.78
N ILE A 216 -21.62 5.42 4.86
CA ILE A 216 -22.56 5.16 5.97
C ILE A 216 -21.83 5.01 7.31
N ARG A 217 -20.61 4.44 7.31
CA ARG A 217 -19.78 4.26 8.52
C ARG A 217 -19.06 5.55 8.94
N GLY A 218 -18.85 6.48 8.01
CA GLY A 218 -18.19 7.75 8.27
C GLY A 218 -19.03 8.66 9.18
N LEU A 219 -18.35 9.32 10.12
CA LEU A 219 -19.00 10.29 11.03
C LEU A 219 -19.35 11.60 10.32
N ASP A 220 -18.68 11.89 9.22
CA ASP A 220 -18.80 13.13 8.42
C ASP A 220 -20.22 13.33 7.86
N ILE A 221 -20.81 12.29 7.26
CA ILE A 221 -22.18 12.37 6.71
C ILE A 221 -23.26 11.87 7.67
N GLY A 222 -22.89 11.47 8.89
CA GLY A 222 -23.83 10.94 9.87
C GLY A 222 -24.96 11.91 10.25
N LYS A 223 -24.69 13.22 10.23
CA LYS A 223 -25.66 14.31 10.44
C LYS A 223 -26.64 14.39 9.26
N ASP A 224 -26.12 14.39 8.04
CA ASP A 224 -26.92 14.53 6.82
C ASP A 224 -27.87 13.35 6.60
N ILE A 225 -27.40 12.11 6.88
CA ILE A 225 -28.24 10.90 6.81
C ILE A 225 -29.49 11.05 7.69
N ARG A 226 -29.36 11.66 8.86
CA ARG A 226 -30.47 11.86 9.80
C ARG A 226 -31.35 13.05 9.41
N LEU A 227 -30.73 14.21 9.15
CA LEU A 227 -31.45 15.44 8.81
C LEU A 227 -32.25 15.32 7.51
N TYR A 228 -31.68 14.67 6.52
CA TYR A 228 -32.34 14.48 5.22
C TYR A 228 -33.04 13.13 5.06
N SER A 229 -33.16 12.33 6.14
CA SER A 229 -33.82 11.02 6.12
C SER A 229 -33.35 10.07 5.01
N MET A 230 -32.01 10.10 4.71
CA MET A 230 -31.43 9.39 3.58
C MET A 230 -31.31 7.88 3.79
N ALA A 231 -31.59 7.33 4.96
CA ALA A 231 -31.37 5.93 5.29
C ALA A 231 -32.10 4.96 4.36
N GLY A 232 -33.35 5.28 3.96
CA GLY A 232 -34.15 4.48 3.03
C GLY A 232 -33.54 4.43 1.63
N TRP A 233 -33.16 5.60 1.13
CA TRP A 233 -32.53 5.74 -0.17
C TRP A 233 -31.17 5.03 -0.26
N LEU A 234 -30.30 5.18 0.73
CA LEU A 234 -29.00 4.51 0.79
C LEU A 234 -29.14 2.99 0.83
N ARG A 235 -30.11 2.46 1.61
CA ARG A 235 -30.42 1.02 1.62
C ARG A 235 -30.90 0.51 0.27
N ALA A 236 -31.77 1.24 -0.41
CA ALA A 236 -32.26 0.85 -1.74
C ALA A 236 -31.11 0.83 -2.76
N MET A 237 -30.20 1.81 -2.70
CA MET A 237 -29.03 1.89 -3.55
C MET A 237 -28.03 0.75 -3.32
N ALA A 238 -27.77 0.41 -2.05
CA ALA A 238 -26.93 -0.73 -1.66
C ALA A 238 -27.54 -2.06 -2.10
N PHE A 239 -28.87 -2.22 -1.91
CA PHE A 239 -29.59 -3.43 -2.36
C PHE A 239 -29.54 -3.61 -3.88
N LYS A 240 -29.70 -2.52 -4.64
CA LYS A 240 -29.57 -2.55 -6.11
C LYS A 240 -28.18 -2.99 -6.55
N ALA A 241 -27.12 -2.42 -5.97
CA ALA A 241 -25.73 -2.79 -6.27
C ALA A 241 -25.43 -4.26 -5.90
N LYS A 242 -25.95 -4.73 -4.74
CA LYS A 242 -25.83 -6.12 -4.34
C LYS A 242 -26.55 -7.07 -5.28
N LYS A 243 -27.75 -6.72 -5.74
CA LYS A 243 -28.52 -7.53 -6.70
C LYS A 243 -27.81 -7.64 -8.03
N GLU A 244 -27.24 -6.54 -8.55
CA GLU A 244 -26.43 -6.54 -9.79
C GLU A 244 -25.22 -7.50 -9.63
N ASN A 245 -24.50 -7.44 -8.52
CA ASN A 245 -23.38 -8.33 -8.24
C ASN A 245 -23.81 -9.81 -8.20
N ILE A 246 -24.89 -10.13 -7.47
CA ILE A 246 -25.42 -11.50 -7.37
C ILE A 246 -25.77 -12.04 -8.76
N GLN A 247 -26.41 -11.24 -9.62
CA GLN A 247 -26.77 -11.68 -10.97
C GLN A 247 -25.54 -12.05 -11.82
N ILE A 248 -24.44 -11.29 -11.68
CA ILE A 248 -23.20 -11.59 -12.40
C ILE A 248 -22.59 -12.87 -11.85
N GLN A 249 -22.49 -13.00 -10.51
CA GLN A 249 -21.93 -14.19 -9.86
C GLN A 249 -22.75 -15.46 -10.18
N THR A 250 -24.09 -15.36 -10.22
CA THR A 250 -24.96 -16.50 -10.59
C THR A 250 -24.65 -16.99 -11.99
N LYS A 251 -24.47 -16.11 -12.98
CA LYS A 251 -24.09 -16.51 -14.35
C LYS A 251 -22.76 -17.27 -14.38
N VAL A 252 -21.80 -16.85 -13.57
CA VAL A 252 -20.51 -17.56 -13.44
C VAL A 252 -20.70 -18.93 -12.79
N ALA A 253 -21.49 -18.99 -11.71
CA ALA A 253 -21.80 -20.23 -11.00
C ALA A 253 -22.54 -21.23 -11.89
N ASP A 254 -23.50 -20.79 -12.73
CA ASP A 254 -24.20 -21.66 -13.68
C ASP A 254 -23.24 -22.32 -14.69
N ARG A 255 -22.28 -21.53 -15.21
CA ARG A 255 -21.25 -22.08 -16.12
C ARG A 255 -20.33 -23.07 -15.41
N GLN A 256 -19.93 -22.77 -14.19
CA GLN A 256 -19.12 -23.69 -13.37
C GLN A 256 -19.89 -24.98 -13.06
N PHE A 257 -21.19 -24.90 -12.77
CA PHE A 257 -22.03 -26.07 -12.52
C PHE A 257 -22.10 -27.00 -13.74
N ILE A 258 -22.29 -26.47 -14.95
CA ILE A 258 -22.29 -27.27 -16.19
C ILE A 258 -20.96 -27.98 -16.38
N VAL A 259 -19.84 -27.27 -16.19
CA VAL A 259 -18.50 -27.88 -16.31
C VAL A 259 -18.29 -28.98 -15.26
N ASN A 260 -18.76 -28.77 -14.02
CA ASN A 260 -18.67 -29.78 -12.97
C ASN A 260 -19.47 -31.05 -13.31
N LEU A 261 -20.65 -30.92 -13.94
CA LEU A 261 -21.43 -32.07 -14.42
C LEU A 261 -20.65 -32.87 -15.48
N ILE A 262 -20.03 -32.19 -16.44
CA ILE A 262 -19.18 -32.85 -17.46
C ILE A 262 -18.01 -33.55 -16.78
N ASN A 263 -17.37 -32.92 -15.81
CA ASN A 263 -16.26 -33.51 -15.06
C ASN A 263 -16.66 -34.78 -14.31
N ILE A 264 -17.85 -34.83 -13.70
CA ILE A 264 -18.36 -36.02 -13.03
C ILE A 264 -18.45 -37.18 -14.03
N VAL A 265 -18.97 -36.97 -15.25
CA VAL A 265 -19.05 -38.00 -16.29
C VAL A 265 -17.66 -38.45 -16.72
N LEU A 266 -16.71 -37.54 -16.90
CA LEU A 266 -15.33 -37.89 -17.27
C LEU A 266 -14.63 -38.71 -16.17
N VAL A 267 -14.79 -38.31 -14.89
CA VAL A 267 -14.24 -39.06 -13.75
C VAL A 267 -14.84 -40.48 -13.68
N PHE A 268 -16.17 -40.60 -13.83
CA PHE A 268 -16.84 -41.89 -13.85
C PHE A 268 -16.35 -42.80 -14.98
N ALA A 269 -16.17 -42.27 -16.20
CA ALA A 269 -15.64 -43.02 -17.33
C ALA A 269 -14.18 -43.44 -17.10
N ARG A 270 -13.35 -42.57 -16.54
CA ARG A 270 -11.95 -42.85 -16.19
C ARG A 270 -11.85 -43.96 -15.15
N ASP A 271 -12.51 -43.77 -14.00
CA ASP A 271 -12.39 -44.67 -12.85
C ASP A 271 -13.07 -46.01 -13.14
N GLY A 272 -14.23 -46.00 -13.81
CA GLY A 272 -14.93 -47.19 -14.27
C GLY A 272 -14.12 -47.99 -15.28
N GLY A 273 -13.48 -47.31 -16.24
CA GLY A 273 -12.57 -47.98 -17.20
C GLY A 273 -11.33 -48.56 -16.53
N ALA A 274 -10.70 -47.82 -15.60
CA ALA A 274 -9.57 -48.31 -14.83
C ALA A 274 -9.97 -49.52 -13.96
N TYR A 275 -11.10 -49.45 -13.29
CA TYR A 275 -11.65 -50.53 -12.48
C TYR A 275 -11.88 -51.79 -13.31
N ALA A 276 -12.55 -51.67 -14.46
CA ALA A 276 -12.79 -52.80 -15.36
C ALA A 276 -11.48 -53.43 -15.87
N TYR A 277 -10.50 -52.64 -16.24
CA TYR A 277 -9.18 -53.11 -16.67
C TYR A 277 -8.43 -53.86 -15.56
N LEU A 278 -8.41 -53.31 -14.35
CA LEU A 278 -7.75 -53.94 -13.20
C LEU A 278 -8.42 -55.27 -12.81
N ILE A 279 -9.76 -55.36 -12.84
CA ILE A 279 -10.50 -56.61 -12.63
C ILE A 279 -10.10 -57.63 -13.67
N TYR A 280 -10.05 -57.24 -14.96
CA TYR A 280 -9.62 -58.13 -16.04
C TYR A 280 -8.21 -58.70 -15.75
N MET A 281 -7.26 -57.86 -15.31
CA MET A 281 -5.89 -58.28 -14.96
C MET A 281 -5.84 -59.25 -13.78
N VAL A 282 -6.66 -59.07 -12.74
CA VAL A 282 -6.77 -59.99 -11.60
C VAL A 282 -7.35 -61.33 -12.04
N LEU A 283 -8.42 -61.34 -12.83
CA LEU A 283 -9.08 -62.57 -13.28
C LEU A 283 -8.17 -63.43 -14.17
N HIS A 284 -7.22 -62.82 -14.87
CA HIS A 284 -6.21 -63.53 -15.68
C HIS A 284 -4.91 -63.80 -14.91
N ASN A 285 -4.88 -63.66 -13.60
CA ASN A 285 -3.72 -63.87 -12.71
C ASN A 285 -2.47 -63.04 -13.10
N ASN A 286 -2.65 -61.88 -13.76
CA ASN A 286 -1.54 -61.01 -14.13
C ASN A 286 -1.08 -60.12 -12.97
N ILE A 287 -1.97 -59.84 -12.01
CA ILE A 287 -1.70 -59.03 -10.80
C ILE A 287 -2.39 -59.69 -9.59
N THR A 288 -1.88 -59.43 -8.38
CA THR A 288 -2.49 -59.86 -7.11
C THR A 288 -3.68 -58.96 -6.71
N ILE A 289 -4.49 -59.40 -5.74
CA ILE A 289 -5.54 -58.57 -5.15
C ILE A 289 -4.91 -57.36 -4.43
N GLY A 290 -3.73 -57.52 -3.83
CA GLY A 290 -2.97 -56.41 -3.24
C GLY A 290 -2.53 -55.39 -4.30
N ASP A 291 -2.05 -55.85 -5.46
CA ASP A 291 -1.70 -55.00 -6.59
C ASP A 291 -2.93 -54.24 -7.14
N PHE A 292 -4.08 -54.92 -7.22
CA PHE A 292 -5.33 -54.25 -7.60
C PHE A 292 -5.63 -53.02 -6.69
N ALA A 293 -5.55 -53.21 -5.38
CA ALA A 293 -5.80 -52.12 -4.42
C ALA A 293 -4.79 -50.99 -4.57
N LEU A 294 -3.50 -51.34 -4.75
CA LEU A 294 -2.43 -50.36 -4.99
C LEU A 294 -2.69 -49.51 -6.25
N TYR A 295 -2.88 -50.18 -7.39
CA TYR A 295 -3.02 -49.49 -8.67
C TYR A 295 -4.32 -48.71 -8.78
N PHE A 296 -5.40 -49.19 -8.19
CA PHE A 296 -6.67 -48.47 -8.14
C PHE A 296 -6.52 -47.17 -7.33
N ALA A 297 -5.92 -47.25 -6.14
CA ALA A 297 -5.63 -46.06 -5.31
C ALA A 297 -4.65 -45.10 -6.01
N ALA A 298 -3.64 -45.63 -6.72
CA ALA A 298 -2.70 -44.79 -7.46
C ALA A 298 -3.35 -44.09 -8.66
N ILE A 299 -4.24 -44.75 -9.43
CA ILE A 299 -4.95 -44.12 -10.56
C ILE A 299 -5.89 -43.03 -10.10
N THR A 300 -6.67 -43.26 -9.04
CA THR A 300 -7.57 -42.25 -8.48
C THR A 300 -6.79 -41.07 -7.89
N GLY A 301 -5.75 -41.35 -7.09
CA GLY A 301 -4.91 -40.32 -6.47
C GLY A 301 -4.09 -39.52 -7.48
N LEU A 302 -3.66 -40.09 -8.61
CA LEU A 302 -3.00 -39.33 -9.67
C LEU A 302 -3.87 -38.21 -10.20
N GLY A 303 -5.20 -38.43 -10.29
CA GLY A 303 -6.16 -37.40 -10.69
C GLY A 303 -6.20 -36.22 -9.74
N ASP A 304 -6.16 -36.50 -8.45
CA ASP A 304 -6.16 -35.49 -7.42
C ASP A 304 -4.88 -34.65 -7.47
N TRP A 305 -3.71 -35.27 -7.60
CA TRP A 305 -2.43 -34.58 -7.76
C TRP A 305 -2.41 -33.69 -9.02
N PHE A 306 -2.94 -34.18 -10.15
CA PHE A 306 -3.02 -33.36 -11.36
C PHE A 306 -3.97 -32.17 -11.20
N ALA A 307 -5.14 -32.36 -10.60
CA ALA A 307 -6.09 -31.30 -10.34
C ALA A 307 -5.51 -30.23 -9.42
N GLN A 308 -4.84 -30.65 -8.33
CA GLN A 308 -4.18 -29.75 -7.41
C GLN A 308 -2.98 -29.02 -8.06
N LEU A 309 -2.22 -29.67 -8.93
CA LEU A 309 -1.16 -29.02 -9.70
C LEU A 309 -1.71 -27.93 -10.62
N ALA A 310 -2.82 -28.19 -11.31
CA ALA A 310 -3.47 -27.18 -12.15
C ALA A 310 -3.96 -25.97 -11.34
N VAL A 311 -4.53 -26.20 -10.16
CA VAL A 311 -4.95 -25.15 -9.23
C VAL A 311 -3.73 -24.36 -8.74
N SER A 312 -2.67 -25.03 -8.30
CA SER A 312 -1.47 -24.38 -7.74
C SER A 312 -0.75 -23.51 -8.77
N ILE A 313 -0.77 -23.87 -10.06
CA ILE A 313 -0.26 -23.00 -11.14
C ILE A 313 -1.07 -21.70 -11.23
N GLY A 314 -2.39 -21.79 -11.15
CA GLY A 314 -3.28 -20.62 -11.14
C GLY A 314 -3.04 -19.71 -9.94
N GLU A 315 -2.96 -20.30 -8.76
CA GLU A 315 -2.68 -19.60 -7.51
C GLU A 315 -1.30 -18.95 -7.51
N MET A 316 -0.30 -19.61 -8.09
CA MET A 316 1.04 -19.05 -8.23
C MET A 316 1.07 -17.84 -9.16
N ALA A 317 0.30 -17.89 -10.27
CA ALA A 317 0.14 -16.76 -11.17
C ALA A 317 -0.55 -15.56 -10.48
N GLU A 318 -1.55 -15.82 -9.64
CA GLU A 318 -2.22 -14.79 -8.83
C GLU A 318 -1.26 -14.18 -7.81
N ALA A 319 -0.54 -14.99 -7.04
CA ALA A 319 0.47 -14.52 -6.08
C ALA A 319 1.56 -13.68 -6.76
N ASN A 320 1.96 -14.06 -7.98
CA ASN A 320 2.90 -13.29 -8.78
C ASN A 320 2.39 -11.88 -9.13
N ASN A 321 1.09 -11.71 -9.34
CA ASN A 321 0.50 -10.40 -9.58
C ASN A 321 0.58 -9.51 -8.32
N TYR A 322 0.34 -10.07 -7.13
CA TYR A 322 0.48 -9.32 -5.87
C TYR A 322 1.93 -8.87 -5.62
N VAL A 323 2.91 -9.75 -5.89
CA VAL A 323 4.34 -9.38 -5.79
C VAL A 323 4.70 -8.30 -6.81
N THR A 324 4.14 -8.37 -8.02
CA THR A 324 4.34 -7.35 -9.06
C THR A 324 3.76 -6.01 -8.63
N ASP A 325 2.51 -5.99 -8.14
CA ASP A 325 1.86 -4.76 -7.67
C ASP A 325 2.62 -4.15 -6.47
N PHE A 326 3.16 -4.97 -5.59
CA PHE A 326 4.01 -4.52 -4.48
C PHE A 326 5.32 -3.89 -4.97
N ARG A 327 6.03 -4.56 -5.88
CA ARG A 327 7.29 -4.08 -6.46
C ARG A 327 7.11 -2.85 -7.33
N ASP A 328 6.00 -2.74 -8.07
CA ASP A 328 5.66 -1.56 -8.86
C ASP A 328 5.61 -0.28 -8.01
N PHE A 329 5.32 -0.41 -6.72
CA PHE A 329 5.38 0.70 -5.77
C PHE A 329 6.77 0.87 -5.15
N VAL A 330 7.36 -0.21 -4.63
CA VAL A 330 8.65 -0.14 -3.91
C VAL A 330 9.79 0.30 -4.84
N ASP A 331 9.76 -0.13 -6.10
CA ASP A 331 10.77 0.17 -7.11
C ASP A 331 10.52 1.53 -7.83
N ILE A 332 9.60 2.39 -7.36
CA ILE A 332 9.47 3.77 -7.87
C ILE A 332 10.78 4.51 -7.60
N PRO A 333 11.47 5.02 -8.64
CA PRO A 333 12.73 5.74 -8.44
C PRO A 333 12.47 7.10 -7.77
N ASP A 334 13.42 7.54 -6.95
CA ASP A 334 13.46 8.91 -6.47
C ASP A 334 13.94 9.83 -7.60
N SER A 335 13.32 10.99 -7.77
CA SER A 335 13.65 11.97 -8.81
C SER A 335 14.76 12.94 -8.37
N LEU A 336 14.85 13.21 -7.06
CA LEU A 336 15.90 14.02 -6.46
C LEU A 336 17.00 13.12 -5.89
N SER A 337 18.25 13.50 -6.11
CA SER A 337 19.39 12.76 -5.56
C SER A 337 19.42 12.89 -4.03
N ARG A 338 19.74 11.78 -3.37
CA ARG A 338 20.03 11.77 -1.92
C ARG A 338 21.48 12.14 -1.63
N GLU A 339 22.31 12.20 -2.67
CA GLU A 339 23.71 12.60 -2.56
C GLU A 339 23.85 14.00 -3.16
N GLY A 340 24.31 14.95 -2.35
CA GLY A 340 24.58 16.32 -2.76
C GLY A 340 26.07 16.58 -2.98
N THR A 341 26.37 17.47 -3.89
CA THR A 341 27.76 17.92 -4.16
C THR A 341 28.07 19.25 -3.45
N LYS A 342 27.06 19.95 -2.96
CA LYS A 342 27.17 21.26 -2.31
C LYS A 342 26.67 21.23 -0.87
N ARG A 343 27.32 22.00 -0.03
CA ARG A 343 26.94 22.19 1.38
C ARG A 343 25.86 23.26 1.48
N LEU A 344 24.92 23.05 2.40
CA LEU A 344 23.89 24.02 2.72
C LEU A 344 24.43 25.30 3.36
N PRO A 345 23.72 26.44 3.19
CA PRO A 345 23.88 27.60 4.06
C PRO A 345 23.64 27.24 5.53
N GLY A 346 24.34 27.91 6.45
CA GLY A 346 24.10 27.73 7.88
C GLY A 346 22.71 28.18 8.32
N PRO A 347 22.24 27.76 9.50
CA PRO A 347 20.88 28.14 9.98
C PRO A 347 20.70 29.63 10.23
N GLU A 348 21.80 30.38 10.40
CA GLU A 348 21.79 31.83 10.61
C GLU A 348 22.10 32.62 9.33
N ASP A 349 22.43 31.94 8.23
CA ASP A 349 22.72 32.58 6.96
C ASP A 349 21.41 32.99 6.28
N ALA A 350 21.34 34.22 5.84
CA ALA A 350 20.21 34.68 5.06
C ALA A 350 20.24 34.04 3.68
N VAL A 351 19.11 33.47 3.26
CA VAL A 351 18.99 32.65 2.05
C VAL A 351 18.23 33.41 0.97
N SER A 352 18.84 33.54 -0.20
CA SER A 352 18.17 34.03 -1.42
C SER A 352 17.64 32.88 -2.27
N ILE A 353 16.48 33.07 -2.90
CA ILE A 353 15.85 32.06 -3.75
C ILE A 353 15.57 32.66 -5.12
N ARG A 354 15.92 31.97 -6.20
CA ARG A 354 15.68 32.40 -7.57
C ARG A 354 14.98 31.32 -8.38
N LEU A 355 13.93 31.71 -9.06
CA LEU A 355 13.21 30.91 -10.03
C LEU A 355 13.42 31.53 -11.41
N GLU A 356 13.83 30.74 -12.39
CA GLU A 356 14.10 31.20 -13.76
C GLU A 356 13.26 30.37 -14.74
N ASN A 357 12.29 31.03 -15.38
CA ASN A 357 11.37 30.46 -16.36
C ASN A 357 10.67 29.16 -15.88
N VAL A 358 10.24 29.13 -14.61
CA VAL A 358 9.67 27.94 -14.00
C VAL A 358 8.23 27.73 -14.45
N SER A 359 7.95 26.56 -15.04
CA SER A 359 6.62 26.08 -15.38
C SER A 359 6.32 24.76 -14.68
N TYR A 360 5.04 24.50 -14.38
CA TYR A 360 4.61 23.25 -13.74
C TYR A 360 3.20 22.82 -14.11
N ALA A 361 3.04 21.51 -14.36
CA ALA A 361 1.74 20.86 -14.56
C ALA A 361 1.64 19.58 -13.72
N TYR A 362 0.55 19.39 -12.96
CA TYR A 362 0.27 18.12 -12.26
C TYR A 362 -0.04 16.98 -13.23
N ASP A 363 -0.63 17.32 -14.36
CA ASP A 363 -0.93 16.41 -15.46
C ASP A 363 -0.73 17.17 -16.77
N THR A 364 0.23 16.75 -17.56
CA THR A 364 0.58 17.40 -18.83
C THR A 364 -0.62 17.50 -19.79
N ALA A 365 -1.59 16.58 -19.69
CA ALA A 365 -2.80 16.60 -20.50
C ALA A 365 -3.78 17.72 -20.08
N LYS A 366 -3.70 18.21 -18.84
CA LYS A 366 -4.57 19.29 -18.31
C LYS A 366 -3.97 20.69 -18.43
N GLY A 367 -2.72 20.78 -18.91
CA GLY A 367 -1.97 22.03 -19.07
C GLY A 367 -1.31 22.54 -17.79
N ASN A 368 -0.53 23.62 -17.93
CA ASN A 368 0.25 24.19 -16.86
C ASN A 368 -0.62 24.89 -15.80
N VAL A 369 -0.22 24.72 -14.54
CA VAL A 369 -0.75 25.49 -13.39
C VAL A 369 0.09 26.75 -13.16
N LEU A 370 1.39 26.67 -13.42
CA LEU A 370 2.33 27.79 -13.44
C LEU A 370 3.06 27.82 -14.77
N GLU A 371 3.31 29.02 -15.32
CA GLU A 371 3.86 29.18 -16.64
C GLU A 371 4.89 30.33 -16.68
N GLY A 372 6.15 30.00 -16.96
CA GLY A 372 7.23 30.96 -17.14
C GLY A 372 7.52 31.87 -15.92
N ILE A 373 7.41 31.34 -14.70
CA ILE A 373 7.61 32.13 -13.48
C ILE A 373 9.07 32.56 -13.35
N ASN A 374 9.29 33.87 -13.30
CA ASN A 374 10.56 34.49 -12.98
C ASN A 374 10.41 35.27 -11.67
N LEU A 375 11.09 34.79 -10.61
CA LEU A 375 10.97 35.36 -9.26
C LEU A 375 12.34 35.26 -8.57
N GLN A 376 12.78 36.37 -8.03
CA GLN A 376 13.93 36.45 -7.13
C GLN A 376 13.47 36.92 -5.77
N ILE A 377 13.73 36.14 -4.72
CA ILE A 377 13.50 36.47 -3.31
C ILE A 377 14.86 36.77 -2.72
N LYS A 378 15.01 37.98 -2.18
CA LYS A 378 16.28 38.44 -1.59
C LYS A 378 16.48 37.77 -0.21
N ALA A 379 17.72 37.61 0.18
CA ALA A 379 18.07 37.16 1.53
C ALA A 379 17.47 38.10 2.59
N GLY A 380 16.73 37.57 3.56
CA GLY A 380 16.04 38.31 4.62
C GLY A 380 14.75 39.04 4.18
N GLU A 381 14.30 38.86 2.93
CA GLU A 381 13.08 39.49 2.43
C GLU A 381 11.82 38.77 2.94
N LYS A 382 10.80 39.58 3.29
CA LYS A 382 9.44 39.11 3.59
C LYS A 382 8.57 39.28 2.35
N LEU A 383 8.32 38.18 1.65
CA LEU A 383 7.51 38.14 0.43
C LEU A 383 6.10 37.66 0.73
N ALA A 384 5.08 38.39 0.31
CA ALA A 384 3.71 37.91 0.28
C ALA A 384 3.32 37.40 -1.10
N ILE A 385 2.63 36.27 -1.17
CA ILE A 385 2.06 35.69 -2.39
C ILE A 385 0.54 35.74 -2.25
N VAL A 386 -0.11 36.52 -3.11
CA VAL A 386 -1.57 36.69 -3.12
C VAL A 386 -2.15 36.29 -4.48
N GLY A 387 -3.44 36.03 -4.54
CA GLY A 387 -4.15 35.66 -5.78
C GLY A 387 -5.42 34.88 -5.50
N SER A 388 -6.23 34.65 -6.52
CA SER A 388 -7.46 33.88 -6.42
C SER A 388 -7.21 32.42 -6.02
N ASN A 389 -8.28 31.69 -5.61
CA ASN A 389 -8.20 30.24 -5.36
C ASN A 389 -7.84 29.54 -6.67
N GLY A 390 -6.89 28.61 -6.62
CA GLY A 390 -6.43 27.88 -7.80
C GLY A 390 -5.38 28.62 -8.65
N ALA A 391 -4.94 29.85 -8.29
CA ALA A 391 -3.90 30.58 -9.01
C ALA A 391 -2.49 29.97 -8.95
N GLY A 392 -2.29 28.84 -8.22
CA GLY A 392 -1.01 28.15 -8.15
C GLY A 392 -0.11 28.55 -6.97
N LYS A 393 -0.60 29.32 -5.98
CA LYS A 393 0.18 29.79 -4.82
C LYS A 393 0.85 28.65 -4.04
N THR A 394 0.09 27.68 -3.59
CA THR A 394 0.61 26.51 -2.86
C THR A 394 1.51 25.63 -3.75
N THR A 395 1.23 25.57 -5.06
CA THR A 395 2.09 24.89 -6.03
C THR A 395 3.45 25.55 -6.12
N LEU A 396 3.50 26.88 -6.20
CA LEU A 396 4.73 27.67 -6.25
C LEU A 396 5.60 27.41 -5.00
N ILE A 397 4.98 27.42 -3.81
CA ILE A 397 5.69 27.10 -2.56
C ILE A 397 6.20 25.68 -2.54
N LYS A 398 5.41 24.69 -2.98
CA LYS A 398 5.86 23.29 -3.05
C LYS A 398 7.06 23.12 -3.99
N ILE A 399 7.12 23.90 -5.08
CA ILE A 399 8.28 23.93 -5.97
C ILE A 399 9.50 24.57 -5.28
N ILE A 400 9.31 25.69 -4.59
CA ILE A 400 10.37 26.35 -3.83
C ILE A 400 10.94 25.41 -2.75
N CYS A 401 10.08 24.65 -2.05
CA CYS A 401 10.51 23.67 -1.05
C CYS A 401 11.13 22.40 -1.65
N GLY A 402 11.13 22.21 -2.97
CA GLY A 402 11.58 20.97 -3.60
C GLY A 402 10.65 19.78 -3.44
N LEU A 403 9.40 19.99 -2.96
CA LEU A 403 8.37 18.98 -2.87
C LEU A 403 7.78 18.61 -4.24
N LEU A 404 7.76 19.57 -5.16
CA LEU A 404 7.40 19.40 -6.56
C LEU A 404 8.56 19.85 -7.43
N ARG A 405 8.79 19.15 -8.54
CA ARG A 405 9.85 19.46 -9.49
C ARG A 405 9.29 20.30 -10.63
N ALA A 406 9.93 21.44 -10.93
CA ALA A 406 9.58 22.23 -12.10
C ALA A 406 9.61 21.36 -13.38
N SER A 407 8.56 21.47 -14.19
CA SER A 407 8.51 20.79 -15.50
C SER A 407 9.49 21.45 -16.49
N GLU A 408 9.66 22.76 -16.37
CA GLU A 408 10.60 23.59 -17.14
C GLU A 408 11.19 24.67 -16.25
N GLY A 409 12.39 25.14 -16.58
CA GLY A 409 13.10 26.17 -15.82
C GLY A 409 13.88 25.62 -14.64
N ASN A 410 14.49 26.51 -13.85
CA ASN A 410 15.38 26.17 -12.74
C ASN A 410 15.01 26.89 -11.47
N VAL A 411 15.26 26.23 -10.33
CA VAL A 411 15.20 26.81 -8.99
C VAL A 411 16.60 26.78 -8.40
N SER A 412 17.05 27.90 -7.84
CA SER A 412 18.34 28.01 -7.17
C SER A 412 18.25 28.69 -5.82
N VAL A 413 19.13 28.30 -4.92
CA VAL A 413 19.31 28.88 -3.59
C VAL A 413 20.75 29.38 -3.48
N ASN A 414 20.92 30.68 -3.18
CA ASN A 414 22.21 31.35 -3.16
C ASN A 414 23.04 31.03 -4.42
N ASP A 415 22.40 31.13 -5.61
CA ASP A 415 22.95 30.84 -6.95
C ASP A 415 23.41 29.39 -7.18
N VAL A 416 23.02 28.44 -6.31
CA VAL A 416 23.26 27.01 -6.47
C VAL A 416 21.94 26.31 -6.81
N GLU A 417 21.90 25.56 -7.91
CA GLU A 417 20.70 24.82 -8.32
C GLU A 417 20.30 23.76 -7.30
N ILE A 418 18.99 23.60 -7.08
CA ILE A 418 18.41 22.64 -6.12
C ILE A 418 18.92 21.21 -6.34
N ASN A 419 19.16 20.79 -7.57
CA ASN A 419 19.63 19.44 -7.91
C ASN A 419 21.09 19.15 -7.44
N GLN A 420 21.83 20.16 -6.97
CA GLN A 420 23.19 20.01 -6.46
C GLN A 420 23.22 19.75 -4.94
N PHE A 421 22.11 19.93 -4.26
CA PHE A 421 21.96 19.60 -2.84
C PHE A 421 21.43 18.18 -2.68
N ALA A 422 21.78 17.51 -1.56
CA ALA A 422 21.07 16.32 -1.16
C ALA A 422 19.61 16.68 -0.81
N ARG A 423 18.64 15.87 -1.22
CA ARG A 423 17.22 16.14 -1.03
C ARG A 423 16.88 16.43 0.43
N ASP A 424 17.34 15.55 1.32
CA ASP A 424 16.98 15.63 2.75
C ASP A 424 17.66 16.85 3.40
N ASP A 425 18.89 17.16 3.01
CA ASP A 425 19.56 18.40 3.42
C ASP A 425 18.78 19.63 2.94
N TYR A 426 18.33 19.65 1.67
CA TYR A 426 17.57 20.77 1.12
C TYR A 426 16.31 21.08 1.92
N TYR A 427 15.60 20.06 2.44
CA TYR A 427 14.43 20.24 3.29
C TYR A 427 14.75 20.90 4.65
N GLU A 428 16.00 20.83 5.12
CA GLU A 428 16.42 21.52 6.33
C GLU A 428 16.44 23.07 6.19
N LEU A 429 16.46 23.57 4.95
CA LEU A 429 16.38 25.02 4.71
C LEU A 429 15.01 25.62 5.05
N PHE A 430 13.96 24.83 5.21
CA PHE A 430 12.59 25.33 5.31
C PHE A 430 11.91 24.94 6.62
N SER A 431 11.32 25.95 7.27
CA SER A 431 10.28 25.77 8.30
C SER A 431 8.94 26.15 7.68
N ALA A 432 8.11 25.16 7.33
CA ALA A 432 6.87 25.40 6.60
C ALA A 432 5.63 24.99 7.41
N VAL A 433 4.61 25.83 7.41
CA VAL A 433 3.25 25.53 7.87
C VAL A 433 2.33 25.56 6.65
N PHE A 434 1.92 24.38 6.18
CA PHE A 434 0.95 24.24 5.09
C PHE A 434 -0.48 24.16 5.63
N GLN A 435 -1.44 24.53 4.80
CA GLN A 435 -2.88 24.52 5.12
C GLN A 435 -3.40 23.12 5.49
N ASP A 436 -2.86 22.07 4.89
CA ASP A 436 -3.23 20.66 5.07
C ASP A 436 -2.34 19.91 6.08
N SER A 437 -1.52 20.63 6.86
CA SER A 437 -0.67 20.02 7.88
C SER A 437 -1.49 19.48 9.06
N GLY A 438 -1.09 18.32 9.57
CA GLY A 438 -1.75 17.63 10.68
C GLY A 438 -0.88 17.49 11.93
N VAL A 439 -1.52 17.00 12.99
CA VAL A 439 -0.88 16.62 14.25
C VAL A 439 -0.81 15.09 14.37
N LEU A 440 0.22 14.61 15.05
CA LEU A 440 0.40 13.20 15.33
C LEU A 440 -0.24 12.83 16.68
N PRO A 441 -0.69 11.57 16.87
CA PRO A 441 -1.28 11.09 18.13
C PRO A 441 -0.21 10.79 19.18
N VAL A 442 0.64 11.78 19.45
CA VAL A 442 1.73 11.75 20.42
C VAL A 442 1.64 12.97 21.32
N SER A 443 2.57 13.16 22.27
CA SER A 443 2.57 14.30 23.17
C SER A 443 2.70 15.63 22.41
N ILE A 444 2.29 16.72 23.04
CA ILE A 444 2.47 18.09 22.51
C ILE A 444 3.96 18.35 22.29
N ALA A 445 4.81 17.96 23.24
CA ALA A 445 6.25 18.11 23.12
C ALA A 445 6.81 17.34 21.92
N ASP A 446 6.37 16.10 21.68
CA ASP A 446 6.77 15.31 20.52
C ASP A 446 6.26 15.91 19.20
N ASN A 447 5.05 16.46 19.18
CA ASN A 447 4.50 17.15 18.02
C ASN A 447 5.30 18.41 17.63
N ILE A 448 5.91 19.10 18.60
CA ILE A 448 6.73 20.29 18.33
C ILE A 448 8.14 19.89 17.93
N ALA A 449 8.78 19.00 18.72
CA ALA A 449 10.18 18.61 18.50
C ALA A 449 10.34 17.64 17.33
N LEU A 450 9.28 16.89 16.93
CA LEU A 450 9.31 15.80 15.94
C LEU A 450 10.41 14.77 16.21
N ASN A 451 10.71 14.53 17.49
CA ASN A 451 11.79 13.65 17.94
C ASN A 451 11.29 12.72 19.06
N MET A 452 10.64 11.61 18.68
CA MET A 452 10.18 10.60 19.65
C MET A 452 11.36 9.88 20.30
N GLY A 453 11.42 9.95 21.64
CA GLY A 453 12.45 9.25 22.43
C GLY A 453 13.84 9.87 22.39
N GLY A 454 14.06 10.95 21.64
CA GLY A 454 15.30 11.71 21.62
C GLY A 454 15.34 12.83 22.67
N HIS A 455 16.48 13.53 22.74
CA HIS A 455 16.64 14.69 23.61
C HIS A 455 15.75 15.85 23.11
N LYS A 456 14.86 16.37 23.98
CA LYS A 456 13.99 17.51 23.72
C LYS A 456 14.46 18.71 24.53
N ASP A 457 14.64 19.86 23.88
CA ASP A 457 14.89 21.10 24.57
C ASP A 457 13.56 21.70 25.04
N TYR A 458 13.13 21.32 26.23
CA TYR A 458 11.86 21.79 26.83
C TYR A 458 11.81 23.30 26.99
N LYS A 459 12.94 23.95 27.32
CA LYS A 459 12.99 25.40 27.44
C LYS A 459 12.65 26.07 26.12
N ARG A 460 13.25 25.58 25.04
CA ARG A 460 12.98 26.09 23.70
C ARG A 460 11.55 25.76 23.23
N ILE A 461 11.01 24.57 23.59
CA ILE A 461 9.61 24.22 23.34
C ILE A 461 8.67 25.24 24.02
N GLU A 462 8.90 25.58 25.30
CA GLU A 462 8.11 26.55 26.05
C GLU A 462 8.20 27.96 25.43
N GLU A 463 9.37 28.38 25.00
CA GLU A 463 9.56 29.65 24.25
C GLU A 463 8.74 29.66 22.97
N CYS A 464 8.82 28.61 22.14
CA CYS A 464 8.04 28.50 20.90
C CYS A 464 6.53 28.48 21.14
N ILE A 465 6.07 27.81 22.19
CA ILE A 465 4.66 27.78 22.62
C ILE A 465 4.19 29.17 23.04
N SER A 466 5.01 29.89 23.80
CA SER A 466 4.71 31.25 24.21
C SER A 466 4.57 32.19 23.01
N LEU A 467 5.51 32.10 22.06
CA LEU A 467 5.48 32.86 20.82
C LEU A 467 4.28 32.52 19.93
N ALA A 468 3.85 31.27 19.92
CA ALA A 468 2.66 30.81 19.20
C ALA A 468 1.33 31.13 19.94
N GLY A 469 1.37 31.62 21.16
CA GLY A 469 0.18 31.99 21.94
C GLY A 469 -0.63 30.77 22.42
N LEU A 470 0.05 29.67 22.83
CA LEU A 470 -0.56 28.46 23.36
C LEU A 470 -0.34 28.26 24.87
N THR A 471 0.39 29.13 25.55
CA THR A 471 0.81 28.97 26.95
C THR A 471 -0.36 28.67 27.89
N GLU A 472 -1.44 29.48 27.82
CA GLU A 472 -2.59 29.29 28.72
C GLU A 472 -3.33 28.00 28.48
N LYS A 473 -3.47 27.59 27.22
CA LYS A 473 -4.07 26.30 26.84
C LYS A 473 -3.28 25.15 27.44
N ILE A 474 -1.97 25.13 27.26
CA ILE A 474 -1.11 24.04 27.74
C ILE A 474 -1.07 23.98 29.26
N LYS A 475 -1.03 25.12 29.95
CA LYS A 475 -1.13 25.19 31.42
C LYS A 475 -2.46 24.63 31.97
N SER A 476 -3.54 24.73 31.21
CA SER A 476 -4.84 24.19 31.59
C SER A 476 -4.96 22.66 31.46
N LEU A 477 -3.98 21.99 30.82
CA LEU A 477 -3.99 20.56 30.60
C LEU A 477 -3.36 19.81 31.79
N PRO A 478 -3.93 18.68 32.23
CA PRO A 478 -3.45 17.94 33.42
C PRO A 478 -1.99 17.51 33.33
N SER A 479 -1.53 17.11 32.12
CA SER A 479 -0.15 16.64 31.88
C SER A 479 0.69 17.68 31.13
N GLY A 480 0.23 18.92 30.98
CA GLY A 480 0.97 19.99 30.30
C GLY A 480 1.46 19.56 28.93
N LEU A 481 2.79 19.68 28.68
CA LEU A 481 3.46 19.33 27.43
C LEU A 481 3.40 17.84 27.08
N GLU A 482 3.27 16.97 28.07
CA GLU A 482 3.20 15.51 27.88
C GLU A 482 1.77 15.04 27.60
N THR A 483 0.81 15.94 27.45
CA THR A 483 -0.56 15.58 27.04
C THR A 483 -0.55 15.09 25.60
N ASN A 484 -1.07 13.87 25.38
CA ASN A 484 -1.23 13.32 24.03
C ASN A 484 -2.35 14.04 23.28
N LEU A 485 -2.11 14.29 21.99
CA LEU A 485 -3.15 14.72 21.07
C LEU A 485 -3.92 13.50 20.52
N VAL A 486 -5.16 13.74 20.07
CA VAL A 486 -6.05 12.71 19.48
C VAL A 486 -6.57 11.67 20.49
N ARG A 487 -7.79 11.91 21.00
CA ARG A 487 -8.50 11.04 21.96
C ARG A 487 -8.74 9.62 21.48
N TYR A 488 -8.83 9.43 20.18
CA TYR A 488 -9.12 8.11 19.59
C TYR A 488 -8.06 7.06 19.94
N ILE A 489 -6.82 7.47 20.18
CA ILE A 489 -5.69 6.56 20.46
C ILE A 489 -5.33 6.54 21.96
N SER A 490 -5.56 7.64 22.68
CA SER A 490 -5.26 7.75 24.11
C SER A 490 -6.47 8.21 24.89
N GLU A 491 -6.92 7.42 25.87
CA GLU A 491 -8.08 7.76 26.72
C GLU A 491 -7.91 9.12 27.44
N ASN A 492 -6.66 9.48 27.79
CA ASN A 492 -6.30 10.76 28.40
C ASN A 492 -5.90 11.82 27.37
N GLY A 493 -6.10 11.56 26.08
CA GLY A 493 -5.76 12.49 25.00
C GLY A 493 -6.70 13.70 24.99
N THR A 494 -6.24 14.78 24.39
CA THR A 494 -7.03 16.00 24.14
C THR A 494 -7.18 16.27 22.66
N GLU A 495 -8.27 16.92 22.29
CA GLU A 495 -8.46 17.42 20.93
C GLU A 495 -8.31 18.92 20.92
N PHE A 496 -7.51 19.44 20.03
CA PHE A 496 -7.32 20.85 19.80
C PHE A 496 -8.33 21.37 18.76
N SER A 497 -8.82 22.58 18.95
CA SER A 497 -9.57 23.30 17.91
C SER A 497 -8.67 23.60 16.69
N GLY A 498 -9.27 23.88 15.53
CA GLY A 498 -8.51 24.22 14.32
C GLY A 498 -7.51 25.36 14.55
N GLY A 499 -7.88 26.40 15.30
CA GLY A 499 -6.99 27.49 15.65
C GLY A 499 -5.86 27.11 16.60
N GLU A 500 -6.11 26.20 17.56
CA GLU A 500 -5.07 25.66 18.45
C GLU A 500 -4.10 24.76 17.69
N ILE A 501 -4.58 23.98 16.71
CA ILE A 501 -3.74 23.17 15.80
C ILE A 501 -2.82 24.10 14.99
N GLN A 502 -3.33 25.18 14.39
CA GLN A 502 -2.51 26.12 13.64
C GLN A 502 -1.40 26.75 14.50
N LYS A 503 -1.72 27.15 15.74
CA LYS A 503 -0.73 27.65 16.69
C LYS A 503 0.32 26.60 17.05
N LEU A 504 -0.07 25.34 17.19
CA LEU A 504 0.86 24.23 17.45
C LEU A 504 1.81 24.01 16.26
N LEU A 505 1.29 24.03 15.03
CA LEU A 505 2.10 23.93 13.81
C LEU A 505 3.07 25.11 13.67
N LEU A 506 2.65 26.30 14.08
CA LEU A 506 3.57 27.45 14.17
C LEU A 506 4.69 27.19 15.19
N ALA A 507 4.37 26.72 16.41
CA ALA A 507 5.38 26.38 17.41
C ALA A 507 6.38 25.34 16.89
N ARG A 508 5.91 24.33 16.13
CA ARG A 508 6.75 23.35 15.42
C ARG A 508 7.71 24.01 14.42
N ALA A 509 7.20 24.92 13.59
CA ALA A 509 8.02 25.62 12.59
C ALA A 509 9.09 26.51 13.26
N LEU A 510 8.74 27.17 14.36
CA LEU A 510 9.67 27.98 15.17
C LEU A 510 10.75 27.12 15.85
N TYR A 511 10.36 25.95 16.35
CA TYR A 511 11.30 25.01 16.97
C TYR A 511 12.35 24.50 15.98
N LYS A 512 11.97 24.17 14.74
CA LYS A 512 12.87 23.76 13.67
C LYS A 512 13.91 24.85 13.34
N ASN A 513 13.53 26.11 13.38
CA ASN A 513 14.44 27.26 13.25
C ASN A 513 15.23 27.34 11.93
N ALA A 514 14.59 26.99 10.83
CA ALA A 514 15.22 27.02 9.50
C ALA A 514 15.44 28.46 8.99
N PRO A 515 16.40 28.68 8.06
CA PRO A 515 16.68 30.01 7.50
C PRO A 515 15.53 30.57 6.64
N VAL A 516 14.66 29.74 6.09
CA VAL A 516 13.48 30.15 5.31
C VAL A 516 12.20 29.73 6.03
N ILE A 517 11.31 30.68 6.32
CA ILE A 517 10.01 30.42 6.96
C ILE A 517 8.92 30.58 5.92
N ILE A 518 8.03 29.58 5.83
CA ILE A 518 6.90 29.56 4.90
C ILE A 518 5.60 29.36 5.68
N LEU A 519 4.64 30.28 5.49
CA LEU A 519 3.35 30.24 6.16
C LEU A 519 2.24 30.30 5.10
N ASP A 520 1.54 29.17 4.89
CA ASP A 520 0.43 29.05 3.94
C ASP A 520 -0.90 29.13 4.69
N GLU A 521 -1.55 30.29 4.60
CA GLU A 521 -2.82 30.63 5.26
C GLU A 521 -2.86 30.35 6.78
N PRO A 522 -1.86 30.80 7.54
CA PRO A 522 -1.67 30.41 8.94
C PRO A 522 -2.77 30.90 9.90
N THR A 523 -3.74 31.68 9.43
CA THR A 523 -4.79 32.28 10.24
C THR A 523 -6.21 31.94 9.80
N ALA A 524 -6.39 31.01 8.88
CA ALA A 524 -7.69 30.66 8.29
C ALA A 524 -8.77 30.24 9.32
N ALA A 525 -8.37 29.69 10.47
CA ALA A 525 -9.25 29.26 11.55
C ALA A 525 -9.28 30.18 12.79
N LEU A 526 -8.72 31.41 12.70
CA LEU A 526 -8.60 32.33 13.81
C LEU A 526 -9.63 33.46 13.71
N ASP A 527 -10.04 34.00 14.88
CA ASP A 527 -10.80 35.24 14.95
C ASP A 527 -9.92 36.45 14.60
N PRO A 528 -10.52 37.58 14.19
CA PRO A 528 -9.77 38.76 13.74
C PRO A 528 -8.80 39.37 14.78
N ILE A 529 -9.09 39.22 16.07
CA ILE A 529 -8.25 39.76 17.15
C ILE A 529 -7.02 38.84 17.34
N ALA A 530 -7.25 37.53 17.39
CA ALA A 530 -6.18 36.54 17.46
C ALA A 530 -5.29 36.62 16.21
N GLU A 531 -5.87 36.82 15.05
CA GLU A 531 -5.18 37.01 13.78
C GLU A 531 -4.23 38.23 13.83
N SER A 532 -4.71 39.38 14.24
CA SER A 532 -3.90 40.62 14.33
C SER A 532 -2.69 40.43 15.26
N ARG A 533 -2.88 39.78 16.41
CA ARG A 533 -1.79 39.52 17.36
C ARG A 533 -0.74 38.57 16.77
N ILE A 534 -1.18 37.58 16.05
CA ILE A 534 -0.27 36.60 15.42
C ILE A 534 0.53 37.22 14.29
N TYR A 535 -0.07 38.14 13.48
CA TYR A 535 0.69 38.83 12.45
C TYR A 535 1.75 39.80 13.04
N GLN A 536 1.47 40.46 14.16
CA GLN A 536 2.48 41.20 14.88
C GLN A 536 3.63 40.29 15.33
N SER A 537 3.31 39.14 15.90
CA SER A 537 4.31 38.13 16.27
C SER A 537 5.09 37.62 15.06
N TYR A 538 4.44 37.40 13.91
CA TYR A 538 5.13 36.97 12.69
C TYR A 538 6.17 37.97 12.21
N ASN A 539 5.89 39.26 12.31
CA ASN A 539 6.84 40.30 11.92
C ASN A 539 8.12 40.26 12.78
N GLU A 540 7.97 39.95 14.07
CA GLU A 540 9.10 39.79 15.00
C GLU A 540 9.84 38.45 14.78
N LEU A 541 9.10 37.36 14.61
CA LEU A 541 9.62 36.01 14.47
C LEU A 541 10.41 35.77 13.16
N THR A 542 10.08 36.53 12.12
CA THR A 542 10.75 36.46 10.82
C THR A 542 11.86 37.50 10.65
N ARG A 543 12.21 38.23 11.71
CA ARG A 543 13.25 39.27 11.65
C ARG A 543 14.62 38.65 11.34
N GLY A 544 15.25 39.12 10.26
CA GLY A 544 16.55 38.65 9.80
C GLY A 544 16.51 37.34 8.99
N ARG A 545 15.33 36.76 8.73
CA ARG A 545 15.14 35.55 7.94
C ARG A 545 14.37 35.80 6.67
N THR A 546 14.59 34.97 5.66
CA THR A 546 13.75 34.98 4.46
C THR A 546 12.39 34.38 4.82
N ALA A 547 11.30 35.09 4.51
CA ALA A 547 9.96 34.64 4.86
C ALA A 547 9.00 34.77 3.67
N ILE A 548 8.17 33.73 3.48
CA ILE A 548 7.17 33.68 2.42
C ILE A 548 5.79 33.47 3.07
N PHE A 549 4.87 34.38 2.80
CA PHE A 549 3.51 34.36 3.32
C PHE A 549 2.51 34.18 2.20
N ILE A 550 1.65 33.17 2.30
CA ILE A 550 0.45 33.08 1.47
C ILE A 550 -0.75 33.50 2.29
N SER A 551 -1.53 34.45 1.75
CA SER A 551 -2.77 34.86 2.37
C SER A 551 -3.84 35.18 1.34
N HIS A 552 -5.07 34.81 1.68
CA HIS A 552 -6.29 35.27 0.99
C HIS A 552 -6.79 36.59 1.54
N ARG A 553 -6.28 37.05 2.71
CA ARG A 553 -6.62 38.30 3.34
C ARG A 553 -5.53 39.32 3.03
N LEU A 554 -5.80 40.26 2.11
CA LEU A 554 -4.82 41.22 1.64
C LEU A 554 -4.38 42.22 2.73
N SER A 555 -5.23 42.47 3.72
CA SER A 555 -4.88 43.32 4.87
C SER A 555 -3.71 42.77 5.69
N SER A 556 -3.59 41.47 5.75
CA SER A 556 -2.54 40.75 6.50
C SER A 556 -1.18 40.75 5.81
N THR A 557 -1.09 41.15 4.54
CA THR A 557 0.17 41.17 3.79
C THR A 557 0.91 42.50 3.81
N ARG A 558 0.33 43.53 4.46
CA ARG A 558 0.88 44.90 4.50
C ARG A 558 2.23 45.03 5.21
N PHE A 559 2.57 44.10 6.10
CA PHE A 559 3.86 44.09 6.79
C PHE A 559 5.00 43.50 5.98
N CYS A 560 4.70 42.88 4.82
CA CYS A 560 5.69 42.30 3.94
C CYS A 560 6.41 43.39 3.12
N ASP A 561 7.70 43.14 2.85
CA ASP A 561 8.53 44.07 2.08
C ASP A 561 8.06 44.17 0.63
N ARG A 562 7.56 43.04 0.09
CA ARG A 562 7.05 42.93 -1.27
C ARG A 562 5.88 41.97 -1.35
N ILE A 563 4.96 42.25 -2.24
CA ILE A 563 3.78 41.45 -2.56
C ILE A 563 3.84 41.08 -4.04
N ILE A 564 3.58 39.82 -4.36
CA ILE A 564 3.34 39.36 -5.73
C ILE A 564 1.89 38.88 -5.86
N LEU A 565 1.23 39.28 -6.93
CA LEU A 565 -0.10 38.79 -7.30
C LEU A 565 0.06 37.74 -8.38
N LEU A 566 -0.31 36.49 -8.03
CA LEU A 566 -0.43 35.38 -9.00
C LEU A 566 -1.80 35.41 -9.66
N ASP A 567 -1.81 35.45 -10.97
CA ASP A 567 -3.01 35.42 -11.79
C ASP A 567 -2.67 34.85 -13.17
N ASP A 568 -3.66 34.22 -13.80
CA ASP A 568 -3.49 33.58 -15.12
C ASP A 568 -2.16 32.82 -15.27
N LYS A 569 -1.87 31.95 -14.28
CA LYS A 569 -0.67 31.07 -14.21
C LYS A 569 0.68 31.78 -14.05
N GLY A 570 0.70 33.10 -13.98
CA GLY A 570 1.91 33.92 -13.94
C GLY A 570 1.91 34.95 -12.82
N ILE A 571 2.99 35.71 -12.70
CA ILE A 571 3.08 36.89 -11.82
C ILE A 571 2.51 38.12 -12.57
N ALA A 572 1.29 38.51 -12.17
CA ALA A 572 0.60 39.63 -12.80
C ALA A 572 1.08 41.02 -12.28
N GLU A 573 1.30 41.13 -10.99
CA GLU A 573 1.73 42.36 -10.34
C GLU A 573 2.77 42.10 -9.26
N THR A 574 3.70 43.01 -9.09
CA THR A 574 4.69 43.00 -8.01
C THR A 574 4.94 44.42 -7.50
N GLY A 575 5.13 44.60 -6.21
CA GLY A 575 5.39 45.87 -5.52
C GLY A 575 5.09 45.76 -4.04
N ASN A 576 5.29 46.84 -3.28
CA ASN A 576 4.77 46.96 -1.92
C ASN A 576 3.27 47.31 -1.93
N HIS A 577 2.62 47.34 -0.77
CA HIS A 577 1.18 47.62 -0.68
C HIS A 577 0.81 48.95 -1.34
N ASP A 578 1.54 50.01 -1.00
CA ASP A 578 1.23 51.37 -1.45
C ASP A 578 1.45 51.50 -2.96
N GLU A 579 2.53 50.93 -3.50
CA GLU A 579 2.79 50.86 -4.94
C GLU A 579 1.67 50.14 -5.71
N LEU A 580 1.22 48.98 -5.19
CA LEU A 580 0.16 48.22 -5.83
C LEU A 580 -1.20 48.93 -5.76
N MET A 581 -1.50 49.62 -4.66
CA MET A 581 -2.70 50.43 -4.54
C MET A 581 -2.66 51.64 -5.48
N ALA A 582 -1.50 52.28 -5.64
CA ALA A 582 -1.31 53.40 -6.56
C ALA A 582 -1.43 52.99 -8.04
N LYS A 583 -0.99 51.79 -8.39
CA LYS A 583 -1.15 51.21 -9.76
C LYS A 583 -2.63 51.02 -10.14
N ASN A 584 -3.53 50.95 -9.16
CA ASN A 584 -4.99 50.82 -9.35
C ASN A 584 -5.39 49.68 -10.33
N LYS A 585 -4.70 48.55 -10.23
CA LYS A 585 -4.94 47.33 -11.02
C LYS A 585 -5.67 46.28 -10.18
N LYS A 586 -5.55 45.02 -10.56
CA LYS A 586 -6.26 43.88 -9.95
C LYS A 586 -6.02 43.73 -8.45
N TYR A 587 -4.79 43.98 -7.97
CA TYR A 587 -4.52 43.95 -6.53
C TYR A 587 -5.35 45.01 -5.79
N ALA A 588 -5.38 46.25 -6.28
CA ALA A 588 -6.15 47.34 -5.66
C ALA A 588 -7.65 47.06 -5.69
N GLU A 589 -8.16 46.49 -6.78
CA GLU A 589 -9.57 46.05 -6.89
C GLU A 589 -9.90 44.99 -5.84
N MET A 590 -9.11 43.92 -5.75
CA MET A 590 -9.29 42.86 -4.76
C MET A 590 -9.23 43.41 -3.33
N PHE A 591 -8.31 44.31 -3.04
CA PHE A 591 -8.17 44.92 -1.73
C PHE A 591 -9.42 45.75 -1.36
N ARG A 592 -9.95 46.56 -2.28
CA ARG A 592 -11.16 47.34 -2.06
C ARG A 592 -12.38 46.44 -1.81
N ILE A 593 -12.54 45.40 -2.60
CA ILE A 593 -13.63 44.43 -2.40
C ILE A 593 -13.56 43.81 -0.99
N GLN A 594 -12.38 43.41 -0.55
CA GLN A 594 -12.22 42.85 0.79
C GLN A 594 -12.45 43.88 1.89
N SER A 595 -11.99 45.12 1.71
CA SER A 595 -12.14 46.19 2.71
C SER A 595 -13.59 46.65 2.88
N GLN A 596 -14.45 46.54 1.87
CA GLN A 596 -15.87 46.89 1.96
C GLN A 596 -16.62 46.06 3.03
N TYR A 597 -16.19 44.83 3.31
CA TYR A 597 -16.81 43.98 4.34
C TYR A 597 -16.34 44.30 5.78
N TYR A 598 -15.40 45.22 5.96
CA TYR A 598 -14.84 45.60 7.27
C TYR A 598 -15.08 47.07 7.64
N THR A 599 -15.78 47.81 6.79
CA THR A 599 -15.99 49.28 6.97
C THR A 599 -17.43 49.66 7.35
N ASP A 600 -18.31 48.70 7.69
CA ASP A 600 -19.65 48.95 8.26
C ASP A 600 -19.67 48.81 9.77
#